data_35d15d9c247776d3d79e6c77e305e819
#
_entry.id   35d15d9c247776d3d79e6c77e305e819
#
_cell.length_a   1.000
_cell.length_b   1.000
_cell.length_c   1.000
_cell.angle_alpha   90.00
_cell.angle_beta   90.00
_cell.angle_gamma   90.00
#
_symmetry.space_group_name_H-M   'P 1'
#
loop_
_entity.id
_entity.type
_entity.pdbx_description
1 polymer ?
#
loop_
_entity_poly.entity_id
_entity_poly.type
_entity_poly.pdbx_seq_one_letter_code
_entity_poly.pdbx_strand_id
1 'polypeptide(L)'
;MKKKIARYRQIYLELKQEIFSGKYASGTFLPPVDFLAKEYKVSSITINSALDLLKEEGFIRRIKSKGSCVTALPDSKEMQDSPSPEGLPLIGIILEHISSCFGLDLLYAADQFAQEKGYRLITRFSYGNRERENEEIVFLRNLGVCGIICMPVHGKYFNTGMLRLAADHFPAVLIDKQLKGIPIPSVGTDNKTATAALVRYLISHKKRHIGLITVDDPYTSSVSDRNRGFQEAIARRKLPVMPILTVRKKVESSIFSYQADEECEKAISHYLHRHPNLDAVIITEYGLARYLKAPREEWARLNLTICCVDEDYLSPGGTRFTHIRQNEPVIARAAIRLLIEQIEKRDDHAPESCLIPGILQESTLTALPPC
;
A
#
# COMPACT_ATOMS: atom_id res chain seq x y z
N MET A 1 23.06 -16.45 -18.21
CA MET A 1 22.61 -17.40 -19.25
C MET A 1 21.15 -17.11 -19.60
N LYS A 2 20.87 -16.64 -20.83
CA LYS A 2 19.46 -16.42 -21.27
C LYS A 2 18.77 -17.78 -21.36
N LYS A 3 17.71 -18.01 -20.58
CA LYS A 3 16.86 -19.21 -20.70
C LYS A 3 16.31 -19.29 -22.13
N LYS A 4 16.66 -20.35 -22.86
CA LYS A 4 16.19 -20.61 -24.23
C LYS A 4 14.69 -20.86 -24.17
N ILE A 5 13.89 -19.94 -24.70
CA ILE A 5 12.43 -20.08 -24.73
C ILE A 5 12.07 -21.33 -25.53
N ALA A 6 11.20 -22.17 -25.00
CA ALA A 6 10.77 -23.40 -25.68
C ALA A 6 10.12 -23.07 -27.04
N ARG A 7 10.41 -23.87 -28.09
CA ARG A 7 10.06 -23.55 -29.48
C ARG A 7 8.56 -23.36 -29.71
N TYR A 8 7.72 -24.16 -29.04
CA TYR A 8 6.25 -23.97 -29.13
C TYR A 8 5.78 -22.62 -28.59
N ARG A 9 6.47 -22.07 -27.58
CA ARG A 9 6.13 -20.77 -26.96
C ARG A 9 6.54 -19.60 -27.87
N GLN A 10 7.61 -19.75 -28.66
CA GLN A 10 7.95 -18.77 -29.68
C GLN A 10 6.90 -18.72 -30.78
N ILE A 11 6.48 -19.88 -31.29
CA ILE A 11 5.44 -20.02 -32.33
C ILE A 11 4.11 -19.45 -31.83
N TYR A 12 3.74 -19.75 -30.57
CA TYR A 12 2.56 -19.18 -29.94
C TYR A 12 2.59 -17.64 -29.96
N LEU A 13 3.72 -17.02 -29.57
CA LEU A 13 3.86 -15.55 -29.57
C LEU A 13 3.79 -14.96 -30.97
N GLU A 14 4.41 -15.59 -31.96
CA GLU A 14 4.37 -15.16 -33.37
C GLU A 14 2.95 -15.24 -33.92
N LEU A 15 2.26 -16.36 -33.77
CA LEU A 15 0.87 -16.52 -34.24
C LEU A 15 -0.08 -15.56 -33.52
N LYS A 16 0.11 -15.33 -32.20
CA LYS A 16 -0.63 -14.34 -31.43
C LYS A 16 -0.45 -12.94 -32.00
N GLN A 17 0.79 -12.55 -32.32
CA GLN A 17 1.08 -11.26 -32.93
C GLN A 17 0.48 -11.11 -34.34
N GLU A 18 0.48 -12.19 -35.14
CA GLU A 18 -0.16 -12.21 -36.46
C GLU A 18 -1.69 -12.09 -36.40
N ILE A 19 -2.33 -12.65 -35.37
CA ILE A 19 -3.75 -12.44 -35.09
C ILE A 19 -4.01 -10.99 -34.70
N PHE A 20 -3.21 -10.41 -33.79
CA PHE A 20 -3.36 -9.00 -33.38
C PHE A 20 -3.09 -8.02 -34.52
N SER A 21 -2.17 -8.31 -35.43
CA SER A 21 -1.88 -7.46 -36.59
C SER A 21 -2.96 -7.53 -37.69
N GLY A 22 -3.96 -8.42 -37.53
CA GLY A 22 -5.02 -8.60 -38.50
C GLY A 22 -4.66 -9.49 -39.70
N LYS A 23 -3.47 -10.11 -39.69
CA LYS A 23 -3.08 -11.08 -40.73
C LYS A 23 -4.06 -12.25 -40.80
N TYR A 24 -4.56 -12.68 -39.64
CA TYR A 24 -5.67 -13.60 -39.53
C TYR A 24 -6.85 -12.88 -38.90
N ALA A 25 -7.82 -12.49 -39.72
CA ALA A 25 -9.00 -11.77 -39.26
C ALA A 25 -9.93 -12.69 -38.43
N SER A 26 -10.74 -12.08 -37.57
CA SER A 26 -11.79 -12.78 -36.84
C SER A 26 -12.69 -13.59 -37.76
N GLY A 27 -13.04 -14.79 -37.37
CA GLY A 27 -13.86 -15.74 -38.17
C GLY A 27 -13.08 -16.49 -39.25
N THR A 28 -11.80 -16.14 -39.52
CA THR A 28 -10.97 -16.88 -40.50
C THR A 28 -10.30 -18.07 -39.84
N PHE A 29 -9.81 -19.01 -40.62
CA PHE A 29 -9.09 -20.19 -40.15
C PHE A 29 -7.58 -19.96 -40.23
N LEU A 30 -6.87 -20.38 -39.20
CA LEU A 30 -5.41 -20.53 -39.26
C LEU A 30 -5.04 -21.64 -40.26
N PRO A 31 -3.84 -21.57 -40.87
CA PRO A 31 -3.35 -22.64 -41.73
C PRO A 31 -3.37 -24.01 -41.02
N PRO A 32 -3.55 -25.12 -41.77
CA PRO A 32 -3.55 -26.45 -41.21
C PRO A 32 -2.25 -26.76 -40.45
N VAL A 33 -2.35 -27.58 -39.39
CA VAL A 33 -1.21 -27.96 -38.54
C VAL A 33 0.00 -28.45 -39.35
N ASP A 34 -0.22 -29.25 -40.40
CA ASP A 34 0.85 -29.80 -41.24
C ASP A 34 1.54 -28.70 -42.08
N PHE A 35 0.79 -27.66 -42.48
CA PHE A 35 1.37 -26.50 -43.16
C PHE A 35 2.24 -25.69 -42.21
N LEU A 36 1.73 -25.37 -41.03
CA LEU A 36 2.46 -24.63 -40.00
C LEU A 36 3.73 -25.44 -39.55
N ALA A 37 3.61 -26.76 -39.41
CA ALA A 37 4.74 -27.60 -39.05
C ALA A 37 5.90 -27.54 -40.08
N LYS A 38 5.54 -27.47 -41.37
CA LYS A 38 6.54 -27.29 -42.45
C LYS A 38 7.11 -25.87 -42.45
N GLU A 39 6.28 -24.85 -42.29
CA GLU A 39 6.69 -23.44 -42.27
C GLU A 39 7.65 -23.15 -41.10
N TYR A 40 7.29 -23.57 -39.89
CA TYR A 40 8.13 -23.39 -38.70
C TYR A 40 9.21 -24.42 -38.50
N LYS A 41 9.32 -25.43 -39.41
CA LYS A 41 10.29 -26.54 -39.35
C LYS A 41 10.29 -27.28 -37.99
N VAL A 42 9.10 -27.63 -37.51
CA VAL A 42 8.89 -28.33 -36.24
C VAL A 42 7.89 -29.48 -36.42
N SER A 43 7.74 -30.30 -35.35
CA SER A 43 6.75 -31.38 -35.36
C SER A 43 5.34 -30.84 -35.22
N SER A 44 4.33 -31.58 -35.72
CA SER A 44 2.91 -31.25 -35.52
C SER A 44 2.52 -31.19 -34.04
N ILE A 45 3.21 -31.93 -33.18
CA ILE A 45 3.03 -31.84 -31.71
C ILE A 45 3.38 -30.45 -31.19
N THR A 46 4.51 -29.87 -31.66
CA THR A 46 4.96 -28.54 -31.27
C THR A 46 3.98 -27.47 -31.71
N ILE A 47 3.40 -27.57 -32.91
CA ILE A 47 2.34 -26.66 -33.38
C ILE A 47 1.08 -26.82 -32.56
N ASN A 48 0.67 -28.07 -32.29
CA ASN A 48 -0.52 -28.32 -31.47
C ASN A 48 -0.39 -27.69 -30.08
N SER A 49 0.77 -27.78 -29.43
CA SER A 49 1.04 -27.14 -28.14
C SER A 49 0.93 -25.60 -28.20
N ALA A 50 1.37 -24.99 -29.30
CA ALA A 50 1.23 -23.54 -29.51
C ALA A 50 -0.26 -23.15 -29.74
N LEU A 51 -0.99 -23.95 -30.53
CA LEU A 51 -2.42 -23.73 -30.79
C LEU A 51 -3.29 -23.99 -29.54
N ASP A 52 -2.87 -24.90 -28.65
CA ASP A 52 -3.58 -25.16 -27.39
C ASP A 52 -3.47 -23.93 -26.48
N LEU A 53 -2.32 -23.27 -26.39
CA LEU A 53 -2.18 -22.01 -25.67
C LEU A 53 -3.06 -20.91 -26.26
N LEU A 54 -3.10 -20.75 -27.59
CA LEU A 54 -4.00 -19.78 -28.23
C LEU A 54 -5.48 -20.09 -27.97
N LYS A 55 -5.85 -21.36 -27.88
CA LYS A 55 -7.21 -21.79 -27.53
C LYS A 55 -7.53 -21.51 -26.06
N GLU A 56 -6.63 -21.82 -25.14
CA GLU A 56 -6.78 -21.56 -23.70
C GLU A 56 -6.96 -20.06 -23.42
N GLU A 57 -6.25 -19.21 -24.16
CA GLU A 57 -6.40 -17.75 -24.05
C GLU A 57 -7.58 -17.19 -24.88
N GLY A 58 -8.34 -18.04 -25.57
CA GLY A 58 -9.53 -17.61 -26.30
C GLY A 58 -9.28 -16.97 -27.67
N PHE A 59 -8.04 -16.94 -28.19
CA PHE A 59 -7.74 -16.37 -29.51
C PHE A 59 -8.22 -17.22 -30.67
N ILE A 60 -8.35 -18.53 -30.45
CA ILE A 60 -8.87 -19.45 -31.46
C ILE A 60 -9.87 -20.43 -30.85
N ARG A 61 -10.76 -20.93 -31.69
CA ARG A 61 -11.65 -22.05 -31.39
C ARG A 61 -11.38 -23.23 -32.34
N ARG A 62 -11.12 -24.40 -31.81
CA ARG A 62 -10.97 -25.63 -32.62
C ARG A 62 -12.33 -26.15 -33.06
N ILE A 63 -12.53 -26.26 -34.34
CA ILE A 63 -13.76 -26.82 -34.94
C ILE A 63 -13.42 -28.18 -35.54
N LYS A 64 -14.12 -29.20 -35.06
CA LYS A 64 -13.92 -30.59 -35.51
C LYS A 64 -14.01 -30.65 -37.05
N SER A 65 -13.01 -31.26 -37.68
CA SER A 65 -12.89 -31.42 -39.15
C SER A 65 -12.71 -30.14 -39.97
N LYS A 66 -12.65 -28.93 -39.34
CA LYS A 66 -12.47 -27.63 -40.06
C LYS A 66 -11.19 -26.91 -39.70
N GLY A 67 -10.60 -27.20 -38.53
CA GLY A 67 -9.34 -26.56 -38.08
C GLY A 67 -9.52 -25.55 -36.94
N SER A 68 -8.54 -24.65 -36.80
CA SER A 68 -8.51 -23.60 -35.77
C SER A 68 -9.05 -22.29 -36.34
N CYS A 69 -10.20 -21.85 -35.91
CA CYS A 69 -10.83 -20.60 -36.32
C CYS A 69 -10.43 -19.48 -35.32
N VAL A 70 -10.01 -18.34 -35.84
CA VAL A 70 -9.71 -17.14 -35.03
C VAL A 70 -11.03 -16.60 -34.49
N THR A 71 -11.08 -16.43 -33.17
CA THR A 71 -12.23 -15.80 -32.51
C THR A 71 -12.17 -14.29 -32.70
N ALA A 72 -13.30 -13.61 -32.60
CA ALA A 72 -13.30 -12.15 -32.56
C ALA A 72 -12.41 -11.70 -31.41
N LEU A 73 -11.36 -10.92 -31.72
CA LEU A 73 -10.72 -10.11 -30.70
C LEU A 73 -11.81 -9.14 -30.22
N PRO A 74 -12.05 -9.05 -28.91
CA PRO A 74 -12.97 -8.01 -28.45
C PRO A 74 -12.48 -6.67 -28.96
N ASP A 75 -13.30 -5.99 -29.77
CA ASP A 75 -13.01 -4.64 -30.19
C ASP A 75 -12.75 -3.81 -28.93
N SER A 76 -11.74 -2.92 -28.99
CA SER A 76 -11.40 -2.04 -27.87
C SER A 76 -12.58 -1.15 -27.41
N LYS A 77 -13.64 -1.06 -28.20
CA LYS A 77 -14.92 -0.44 -27.86
C LYS A 77 -15.88 -1.38 -27.12
N GLU A 78 -15.83 -2.70 -27.38
CA GLU A 78 -16.67 -3.69 -26.66
C GLU A 78 -16.07 -4.09 -25.31
N MET A 79 -14.76 -3.85 -25.07
CA MET A 79 -14.17 -4.01 -23.74
C MET A 79 -14.66 -2.96 -22.73
N GLN A 80 -15.30 -1.87 -23.18
CA GLN A 80 -15.90 -0.89 -22.27
C GLN A 80 -17.31 -1.28 -21.80
N ASP A 81 -17.98 -2.23 -22.50
CA ASP A 81 -19.35 -2.66 -22.19
C ASP A 81 -19.50 -4.17 -21.89
N SER A 82 -18.40 -4.95 -21.96
CA SER A 82 -18.46 -6.36 -21.59
C SER A 82 -18.21 -6.49 -20.08
N PRO A 83 -19.19 -6.94 -19.30
CA PRO A 83 -18.94 -7.28 -17.91
C PRO A 83 -17.84 -8.35 -17.84
N SER A 84 -16.89 -8.20 -16.90
CA SER A 84 -15.94 -9.27 -16.54
C SER A 84 -16.69 -10.59 -16.33
N PRO A 85 -16.07 -11.78 -16.46
CA PRO A 85 -16.77 -13.08 -16.42
C PRO A 85 -17.71 -13.29 -15.22
N GLU A 86 -17.75 -12.40 -14.27
CA GLU A 86 -18.72 -12.35 -13.15
C GLU A 86 -19.40 -10.97 -12.98
N GLY A 87 -19.23 -10.04 -13.91
CA GLY A 87 -20.04 -8.80 -13.98
C GLY A 87 -19.83 -7.77 -12.90
N LEU A 88 -18.86 -7.93 -11.98
CA LEU A 88 -18.65 -6.96 -10.90
C LEU A 88 -17.63 -5.87 -11.29
N PRO A 89 -17.94 -4.58 -11.03
CA PRO A 89 -17.04 -3.49 -11.32
C PRO A 89 -15.74 -3.57 -10.48
N LEU A 90 -14.64 -3.13 -11.09
CA LEU A 90 -13.32 -3.16 -10.47
C LEU A 90 -12.98 -1.82 -9.82
N ILE A 91 -12.35 -1.84 -8.65
CA ILE A 91 -11.67 -0.70 -8.05
C ILE A 91 -10.22 -1.05 -7.75
N GLY A 92 -9.32 -0.09 -7.89
CA GLY A 92 -7.91 -0.26 -7.61
C GLY A 92 -7.51 0.23 -6.23
N ILE A 93 -6.58 -0.46 -5.57
CA ILE A 93 -5.88 0.06 -4.40
C ILE A 93 -4.38 0.00 -4.63
N ILE A 94 -3.70 1.13 -4.46
CA ILE A 94 -2.24 1.25 -4.53
C ILE A 94 -1.71 1.51 -3.13
N LEU A 95 -0.90 0.59 -2.62
CA LEU A 95 -0.28 0.70 -1.30
C LEU A 95 1.22 0.96 -1.45
N GLU A 96 1.79 1.75 -0.57
CA GLU A 96 3.24 1.95 -0.52
C GLU A 96 3.92 0.66 -0.06
N HIS A 97 3.47 0.12 1.05
CA HIS A 97 3.87 -1.18 1.61
C HIS A 97 2.80 -1.66 2.60
N ILE A 98 2.89 -2.91 3.00
CA ILE A 98 2.14 -3.48 4.12
C ILE A 98 3.10 -4.18 5.08
N SER A 99 2.76 -4.17 6.36
CA SER A 99 3.53 -4.83 7.40
C SER A 99 2.62 -5.35 8.50
N SER A 100 3.18 -6.07 9.46
CA SER A 100 2.47 -6.46 10.69
C SER A 100 2.05 -5.27 11.56
N CYS A 101 2.62 -4.09 11.29
CA CYS A 101 2.34 -2.87 12.06
C CYS A 101 1.24 -2.03 11.45
N PHE A 102 1.12 -2.03 10.11
CA PHE A 102 0.15 -1.23 9.37
C PHE A 102 -0.06 -1.75 7.95
N GLY A 103 -1.29 -1.67 7.46
CA GLY A 103 -1.70 -1.96 6.10
C GLY A 103 -2.33 -3.34 5.91
N LEU A 104 -2.07 -4.30 6.79
CA LEU A 104 -2.61 -5.65 6.66
C LEU A 104 -4.12 -5.69 6.94
N ASP A 105 -4.55 -5.20 8.09
CA ASP A 105 -5.97 -5.13 8.47
C ASP A 105 -6.74 -4.18 7.53
N LEU A 106 -6.07 -3.12 7.05
CA LEU A 106 -6.63 -2.20 6.07
C LEU A 106 -6.96 -2.91 4.76
N LEU A 107 -6.03 -3.71 4.22
CA LEU A 107 -6.22 -4.42 2.97
C LEU A 107 -7.34 -5.47 3.08
N TYR A 108 -7.33 -6.27 4.15
CA TYR A 108 -8.41 -7.25 4.39
C TYR A 108 -9.78 -6.59 4.49
N ALA A 109 -9.88 -5.50 5.27
CA ALA A 109 -11.15 -4.79 5.42
C ALA A 109 -11.59 -4.09 4.14
N ALA A 110 -10.64 -3.58 3.34
CA ALA A 110 -10.93 -2.96 2.04
C ALA A 110 -11.50 -3.99 1.05
N ASP A 111 -10.88 -5.17 0.95
CA ASP A 111 -11.34 -6.24 0.07
C ASP A 111 -12.73 -6.73 0.48
N GLN A 112 -12.91 -7.05 1.77
CA GLN A 112 -14.20 -7.50 2.29
C GLN A 112 -15.31 -6.48 2.02
N PHE A 113 -15.07 -5.20 2.35
CA PHE A 113 -16.09 -4.17 2.21
C PHE A 113 -16.37 -3.81 0.75
N ALA A 114 -15.38 -3.87 -0.14
CA ALA A 114 -15.57 -3.74 -1.58
C ALA A 114 -16.52 -4.85 -2.10
N GLN A 115 -16.29 -6.11 -1.70
CA GLN A 115 -17.15 -7.23 -2.06
C GLN A 115 -18.57 -7.07 -1.52
N GLU A 116 -18.75 -6.64 -0.27
CA GLU A 116 -20.08 -6.34 0.31
C GLU A 116 -20.84 -5.28 -0.51
N LYS A 117 -20.12 -4.38 -1.19
CA LYS A 117 -20.66 -3.31 -2.03
C LYS A 117 -20.78 -3.69 -3.51
N GLY A 118 -20.47 -4.93 -3.89
CA GLY A 118 -20.56 -5.40 -5.26
C GLY A 118 -19.38 -5.01 -6.14
N TYR A 119 -18.22 -4.70 -5.57
CA TYR A 119 -16.98 -4.39 -6.30
C TYR A 119 -15.92 -5.46 -6.08
N ARG A 120 -14.97 -5.56 -7.03
CA ARG A 120 -13.76 -6.37 -6.87
C ARG A 120 -12.55 -5.46 -6.70
N LEU A 121 -11.65 -5.80 -5.77
CA LEU A 121 -10.46 -5.03 -5.46
C LEU A 121 -9.22 -5.56 -6.20
N ILE A 122 -8.51 -4.66 -6.89
CA ILE A 122 -7.22 -4.96 -7.50
C ILE A 122 -6.13 -4.26 -6.70
N THR A 123 -5.24 -5.03 -6.08
CA THR A 123 -4.17 -4.51 -5.24
C THR A 123 -2.86 -4.36 -6.02
N ARG A 124 -2.22 -3.18 -5.89
CA ARG A 124 -0.91 -2.86 -6.47
C ARG A 124 -0.01 -2.23 -5.42
N PHE A 125 1.31 -2.26 -5.65
CA PHE A 125 2.30 -1.72 -4.71
C PHE A 125 3.27 -0.79 -5.41
N SER A 126 3.48 0.40 -4.83
CA SER A 126 4.47 1.37 -5.29
C SER A 126 5.86 1.13 -4.69
N TYR A 127 5.95 0.41 -3.57
CA TYR A 127 7.21 0.16 -2.81
C TYR A 127 7.97 1.45 -2.46
N GLY A 128 7.26 2.53 -2.17
CA GLY A 128 7.88 3.82 -1.89
C GLY A 128 8.53 4.51 -3.10
N ASN A 129 8.28 4.00 -4.32
CA ASN A 129 8.81 4.56 -5.55
C ASN A 129 7.73 5.35 -6.29
N ARG A 130 8.01 6.63 -6.58
CA ARG A 130 7.06 7.57 -7.18
C ARG A 130 6.78 7.26 -8.65
N GLU A 131 7.79 6.86 -9.40
CA GLU A 131 7.66 6.46 -10.80
C GLU A 131 6.75 5.24 -10.89
N ARG A 132 6.98 4.27 -10.02
CA ARG A 132 6.15 3.06 -9.95
C ARG A 132 4.72 3.38 -9.50
N GLU A 133 4.52 4.28 -8.55
CA GLU A 133 3.16 4.74 -8.19
C GLU A 133 2.43 5.28 -9.41
N ASN A 134 3.11 6.07 -10.24
CA ASN A 134 2.55 6.58 -11.49
C ASN A 134 2.26 5.47 -12.51
N GLU A 135 3.15 4.49 -12.67
CA GLU A 135 2.95 3.32 -13.55
C GLU A 135 1.73 2.51 -13.10
N GLU A 136 1.55 2.29 -11.80
CA GLU A 136 0.41 1.55 -11.26
C GLU A 136 -0.92 2.32 -11.42
N ILE A 137 -0.92 3.65 -11.32
CA ILE A 137 -2.09 4.47 -11.64
C ILE A 137 -2.48 4.30 -13.11
N VAL A 138 -1.50 4.39 -14.02
CA VAL A 138 -1.74 4.21 -15.46
C VAL A 138 -2.22 2.80 -15.76
N PHE A 139 -1.60 1.79 -15.16
CA PHE A 139 -2.01 0.39 -15.32
C PHE A 139 -3.46 0.16 -14.89
N LEU A 140 -3.86 0.63 -13.71
CA LEU A 140 -5.23 0.46 -13.21
C LEU A 140 -6.25 1.19 -14.08
N ARG A 141 -5.94 2.40 -14.55
CA ARG A 141 -6.82 3.14 -15.48
C ARG A 141 -7.00 2.38 -16.81
N ASN A 142 -5.92 1.83 -17.35
CA ASN A 142 -5.97 1.05 -18.60
C ASN A 142 -6.72 -0.28 -18.40
N LEU A 143 -6.71 -0.83 -17.18
CA LEU A 143 -7.50 -2.01 -16.82
C LEU A 143 -9.01 -1.70 -16.73
N GLY A 144 -9.40 -0.42 -16.71
CA GLY A 144 -10.79 -0.01 -16.65
C GLY A 144 -11.39 -0.04 -15.24
N VAL A 145 -10.58 0.18 -14.19
CA VAL A 145 -11.14 0.31 -12.83
C VAL A 145 -12.04 1.56 -12.74
N CYS A 146 -13.12 1.47 -11.97
CA CYS A 146 -14.06 2.56 -11.77
C CYS A 146 -13.53 3.67 -10.87
N GLY A 147 -12.52 3.37 -10.04
CA GLY A 147 -11.90 4.30 -9.12
C GLY A 147 -10.65 3.74 -8.47
N ILE A 148 -9.86 4.61 -7.84
CA ILE A 148 -8.56 4.27 -7.25
C ILE A 148 -8.47 4.79 -5.82
N ILE A 149 -8.10 3.91 -4.89
CA ILE A 149 -7.62 4.27 -3.55
C ILE A 149 -6.10 4.26 -3.58
N CYS A 150 -5.43 5.28 -3.07
CA CYS A 150 -3.98 5.34 -3.07
C CYS A 150 -3.42 5.75 -1.71
N MET A 151 -2.42 5.00 -1.23
CA MET A 151 -1.52 5.43 -0.17
C MET A 151 -0.34 6.13 -0.84
N PRO A 152 -0.28 7.48 -0.84
CA PRO A 152 0.74 8.20 -1.60
C PRO A 152 2.15 7.94 -1.07
N VAL A 153 3.10 7.87 -1.98
CA VAL A 153 4.53 7.79 -1.61
C VAL A 153 4.97 9.05 -0.87
N HIS A 154 5.84 8.86 0.11
CA HIS A 154 6.44 9.97 0.87
C HIS A 154 7.19 10.97 -0.03
N GLY A 155 7.21 12.23 0.37
CA GLY A 155 8.08 13.23 -0.23
C GLY A 155 7.43 14.58 -0.55
N LYS A 156 8.28 15.49 -1.02
CA LYS A 156 7.93 16.89 -1.29
C LYS A 156 7.08 17.08 -2.56
N TYR A 157 7.26 16.20 -3.56
CA TYR A 157 6.68 16.36 -4.88
C TYR A 157 5.63 15.28 -5.15
N PHE A 158 4.57 15.67 -5.84
CA PHE A 158 3.51 14.77 -6.29
C PHE A 158 3.91 14.10 -7.60
N ASN A 159 3.42 12.90 -7.87
CA ASN A 159 3.56 12.31 -9.19
C ASN A 159 2.52 12.88 -10.16
N THR A 160 2.82 12.76 -11.46
CA THR A 160 1.94 13.26 -12.52
C THR A 160 0.63 12.48 -12.61
N GLY A 161 0.60 11.22 -12.20
CA GLY A 161 -0.61 10.38 -12.14
C GLY A 161 -1.64 10.95 -11.17
N MET A 162 -1.22 11.36 -9.96
CA MET A 162 -2.11 12.00 -8.99
C MET A 162 -2.71 13.30 -9.52
N LEU A 163 -1.88 14.12 -10.17
CA LEU A 163 -2.36 15.36 -10.78
C LEU A 163 -3.37 15.10 -11.90
N ARG A 164 -3.16 14.05 -12.70
CA ARG A 164 -4.09 13.63 -13.75
C ARG A 164 -5.40 13.08 -13.17
N LEU A 165 -5.36 12.25 -12.11
CA LEU A 165 -6.58 11.79 -11.45
C LEU A 165 -7.45 12.97 -11.01
N ALA A 166 -6.82 13.99 -10.39
CA ALA A 166 -7.53 15.20 -9.96
C ALA A 166 -8.06 16.04 -11.14
N ALA A 167 -7.25 16.24 -12.20
CA ALA A 167 -7.62 17.04 -13.36
C ALA A 167 -8.72 16.38 -14.21
N ASP A 168 -8.70 15.05 -14.31
CA ASP A 168 -9.69 14.26 -15.05
C ASP A 168 -10.98 14.00 -14.22
N HIS A 169 -11.06 14.50 -12.98
CA HIS A 169 -12.13 14.19 -12.02
C HIS A 169 -12.38 12.68 -11.90
N PHE A 170 -11.31 11.89 -12.01
CA PHE A 170 -11.39 10.45 -11.87
C PHE A 170 -11.63 10.07 -10.40
N PRO A 171 -12.61 9.19 -10.08
CA PRO A 171 -12.89 8.79 -8.71
C PRO A 171 -11.64 8.29 -7.99
N ALA A 172 -11.20 9.04 -6.97
CA ALA A 172 -9.99 8.73 -6.23
C ALA A 172 -10.11 9.12 -4.76
N VAL A 173 -9.48 8.33 -3.89
CA VAL A 173 -9.38 8.59 -2.45
C VAL A 173 -7.95 8.31 -2.00
N LEU A 174 -7.38 9.19 -1.20
CA LEU A 174 -6.09 8.96 -0.54
C LEU A 174 -6.31 8.29 0.81
N ILE A 175 -5.37 7.45 1.22
CA ILE A 175 -5.36 6.84 2.56
C ILE A 175 -4.05 7.11 3.27
N ASP A 176 -4.10 7.13 4.62
CA ASP A 176 -2.97 7.39 5.52
C ASP A 176 -2.44 8.82 5.45
N LYS A 177 -2.21 9.36 4.25
CA LYS A 177 -1.57 10.66 4.01
C LYS A 177 -2.46 11.57 3.17
N GLN A 178 -2.32 12.87 3.37
CA GLN A 178 -2.97 13.92 2.55
C GLN A 178 -1.95 14.55 1.62
N LEU A 179 -2.38 14.88 0.41
CA LEU A 179 -1.61 15.67 -0.54
C LEU A 179 -2.17 17.10 -0.56
N LYS A 180 -1.49 18.03 0.14
CA LYS A 180 -1.94 19.43 0.22
C LYS A 180 -1.97 20.08 -1.15
N GLY A 181 -3.09 20.72 -1.50
CA GLY A 181 -3.26 21.41 -2.78
C GLY A 181 -3.75 20.53 -3.94
N ILE A 182 -3.99 19.24 -3.71
CA ILE A 182 -4.64 18.35 -4.68
C ILE A 182 -6.08 18.07 -4.19
N PRO A 183 -7.10 18.29 -5.02
CA PRO A 183 -8.50 18.12 -4.62
C PRO A 183 -8.91 16.63 -4.69
N ILE A 184 -8.16 15.75 -4.04
CA ILE A 184 -8.51 14.34 -3.84
C ILE A 184 -8.77 14.17 -2.34
N PRO A 185 -9.94 13.68 -1.93
CA PRO A 185 -10.26 13.47 -0.53
C PRO A 185 -9.37 12.39 0.09
N SER A 186 -9.14 12.48 1.38
CA SER A 186 -8.30 11.54 2.10
C SER A 186 -8.99 10.96 3.33
N VAL A 187 -8.65 9.72 3.66
CA VAL A 187 -9.04 9.06 4.90
C VAL A 187 -7.78 8.60 5.61
N GLY A 188 -7.59 9.02 6.85
CA GLY A 188 -6.41 8.63 7.64
C GLY A 188 -6.66 8.77 9.13
N THR A 189 -5.67 8.42 9.91
CA THR A 189 -5.73 8.61 11.36
C THR A 189 -5.66 10.09 11.72
N ASP A 190 -6.44 10.54 12.72
CA ASP A 190 -6.20 11.82 13.39
C ASP A 190 -4.90 11.74 14.20
N ASN A 191 -3.80 11.85 13.46
CA ASN A 191 -2.44 11.72 13.99
C ASN A 191 -2.12 12.78 15.06
N LYS A 192 -2.70 13.96 14.92
CA LYS A 192 -2.50 15.06 15.88
C LYS A 192 -3.13 14.72 17.23
N THR A 193 -4.41 14.34 17.24
CA THR A 193 -5.13 13.96 18.46
C THR A 193 -4.58 12.66 19.05
N ALA A 194 -4.18 11.70 18.22
CA ALA A 194 -3.60 10.44 18.62
C ALA A 194 -2.26 10.63 19.38
N THR A 195 -1.35 11.44 18.85
CA THR A 195 -0.07 11.71 19.55
C THR A 195 -0.30 12.53 20.83
N ALA A 196 -1.23 13.48 20.81
CA ALA A 196 -1.62 14.18 22.04
C ALA A 196 -2.22 13.24 23.11
N ALA A 197 -2.86 12.13 22.71
CA ALA A 197 -3.34 11.10 23.64
C ALA A 197 -2.19 10.37 24.33
N LEU A 198 -1.10 10.03 23.63
CA LEU A 198 0.11 9.47 24.24
C LEU A 198 0.73 10.43 25.28
N VAL A 199 0.81 11.73 24.96
CA VAL A 199 1.28 12.71 25.95
C VAL A 199 0.38 12.75 27.19
N ARG A 200 -0.94 12.74 27.01
CA ARG A 200 -1.90 12.68 28.15
C ARG A 200 -1.72 11.41 28.99
N TYR A 201 -1.56 10.27 28.34
CA TYR A 201 -1.29 8.99 28.99
C TYR A 201 -0.02 9.06 29.86
N LEU A 202 1.08 9.55 29.30
CA LEU A 202 2.34 9.69 30.03
C LEU A 202 2.23 10.62 31.24
N ILE A 203 1.49 11.75 31.10
CA ILE A 203 1.24 12.67 32.20
C ILE A 203 0.42 12.00 33.33
N SER A 204 -0.59 11.18 33.01
CA SER A 204 -1.36 10.45 34.02
C SER A 204 -0.50 9.44 34.77
N HIS A 205 0.60 8.96 34.15
CA HIS A 205 1.63 8.12 34.76
C HIS A 205 2.79 8.93 35.38
N LYS A 206 2.52 10.21 35.72
CA LYS A 206 3.47 11.12 36.41
C LYS A 206 4.74 11.42 35.61
N LYS A 207 4.78 11.18 34.31
CA LYS A 207 5.91 11.53 33.43
C LYS A 207 5.84 13.00 33.05
N ARG A 208 6.98 13.70 33.08
CA ARG A 208 7.08 15.15 32.86
C ARG A 208 8.12 15.53 31.81
N HIS A 209 9.22 14.79 31.71
CA HIS A 209 10.31 15.05 30.77
C HIS A 209 10.18 14.11 29.59
N ILE A 210 9.25 14.47 28.66
CA ILE A 210 8.84 13.62 27.56
C ILE A 210 9.61 14.03 26.30
N GLY A 211 10.41 13.13 25.73
CA GLY A 211 11.10 13.31 24.47
C GLY A 211 10.28 12.80 23.28
N LEU A 212 10.70 13.21 22.09
CA LEU A 212 10.14 12.74 20.83
C LEU A 212 11.24 12.21 19.92
N ILE A 213 11.04 11.02 19.34
CA ILE A 213 11.86 10.47 18.26
C ILE A 213 10.98 10.34 17.02
N THR A 214 11.39 10.98 15.94
CA THR A 214 10.59 11.09 14.71
C THR A 214 11.49 10.94 13.46
N VAL A 215 10.86 10.70 12.30
CA VAL A 215 11.57 10.66 11.02
C VAL A 215 11.78 12.06 10.44
N ASP A 216 12.86 12.21 9.65
CA ASP A 216 13.17 13.44 8.89
C ASP A 216 12.33 13.49 7.61
N ASP A 217 11.03 13.67 7.77
CA ASP A 217 10.11 13.85 6.65
C ASP A 217 9.02 14.90 6.96
N PRO A 218 9.36 16.19 6.88
CA PRO A 218 8.42 17.26 7.16
C PRO A 218 7.29 17.42 6.13
N TYR A 219 7.42 16.77 4.98
CA TYR A 219 6.46 16.87 3.88
C TYR A 219 5.34 15.85 3.97
N THR A 220 5.54 14.77 4.70
CA THR A 220 4.50 13.76 4.91
C THR A 220 3.53 14.24 6.00
N SER A 221 2.25 14.28 5.66
CA SER A 221 1.21 14.83 6.53
C SER A 221 1.08 14.09 7.86
N SER A 222 1.13 12.75 7.86
CA SER A 222 1.03 11.94 9.08
C SER A 222 2.18 12.23 10.05
N VAL A 223 3.43 12.34 9.57
CA VAL A 223 4.60 12.70 10.37
C VAL A 223 4.48 14.12 10.93
N SER A 224 4.14 15.09 10.07
CA SER A 224 3.95 16.49 10.46
C SER A 224 2.87 16.64 11.54
N ASP A 225 1.74 15.92 11.40
CA ASP A 225 0.63 15.98 12.35
C ASP A 225 0.97 15.29 13.68
N ARG A 226 1.72 14.18 13.68
CA ARG A 226 2.24 13.55 14.91
C ARG A 226 3.15 14.51 15.67
N ASN A 227 4.11 15.13 14.98
CA ASN A 227 5.02 16.10 15.58
C ASN A 227 4.27 17.31 16.16
N ARG A 228 3.30 17.84 15.43
CA ARG A 228 2.47 18.97 15.86
C ARG A 228 1.59 18.61 17.05
N GLY A 229 0.98 17.41 17.03
CA GLY A 229 0.19 16.90 18.17
C GLY A 229 1.00 16.79 19.44
N PHE A 230 2.25 16.32 19.36
CA PHE A 230 3.20 16.29 20.47
C PHE A 230 3.50 17.70 20.98
N GLN A 231 3.98 18.58 20.11
CA GLN A 231 4.41 19.93 20.48
C GLN A 231 3.27 20.75 21.14
N GLU A 232 2.08 20.71 20.53
CA GLU A 232 0.92 21.41 21.10
C GLU A 232 0.47 20.83 22.46
N ALA A 233 0.56 19.50 22.62
CA ALA A 233 0.22 18.87 23.90
C ALA A 233 1.21 19.24 25.02
N ILE A 234 2.52 19.24 24.73
CA ILE A 234 3.56 19.66 25.65
C ILE A 234 3.34 21.14 26.05
N ALA A 235 3.14 22.04 25.08
CA ALA A 235 2.94 23.46 25.32
C ALA A 235 1.66 23.71 26.15
N ARG A 236 0.52 23.08 25.78
CA ARG A 236 -0.77 23.23 26.50
C ARG A 236 -0.69 22.81 27.96
N ARG A 237 0.14 21.83 28.28
CA ARG A 237 0.36 21.31 29.64
C ARG A 237 1.52 21.97 30.37
N LYS A 238 2.17 22.95 29.74
CA LYS A 238 3.32 23.68 30.28
C LYS A 238 4.43 22.76 30.80
N LEU A 239 4.68 21.66 30.05
CA LEU A 239 5.75 20.72 30.37
C LEU A 239 7.10 21.26 29.90
N PRO A 240 8.21 20.79 30.48
CA PRO A 240 9.55 21.10 29.98
C PRO A 240 9.68 20.68 28.52
N VAL A 241 10.24 21.56 27.69
CA VAL A 241 10.53 21.25 26.27
C VAL A 241 11.80 20.44 26.21
N MET A 242 11.68 19.16 25.89
CA MET A 242 12.81 18.25 25.69
C MET A 242 13.25 18.29 24.22
N PRO A 243 14.53 18.02 23.92
CA PRO A 243 15.01 17.92 22.55
C PRO A 243 14.23 16.85 21.75
N ILE A 244 14.00 17.14 20.46
CA ILE A 244 13.41 16.19 19.52
C ILE A 244 14.53 15.56 18.71
N LEU A 245 14.57 14.22 18.67
CA LEU A 245 15.46 13.51 17.76
C LEU A 245 14.74 13.29 16.43
N THR A 246 15.33 13.82 15.35
CA THR A 246 14.88 13.56 13.99
C THR A 246 15.87 12.61 13.31
N VAL A 247 15.39 11.50 12.78
CA VAL A 247 16.22 10.44 12.21
C VAL A 247 15.90 10.27 10.72
N ARG A 248 16.91 10.18 9.88
CA ARG A 248 16.75 9.78 8.48
C ARG A 248 16.64 8.27 8.42
N LYS A 249 15.48 7.78 7.99
CA LYS A 249 15.26 6.36 7.73
C LYS A 249 15.65 6.06 6.29
N LYS A 250 16.50 5.05 6.08
CA LYS A 250 16.73 4.52 4.74
C LYS A 250 15.44 3.84 4.26
N VAL A 251 15.04 4.11 3.02
CA VAL A 251 13.90 3.43 2.41
C VAL A 251 14.25 1.94 2.31
N GLU A 252 13.50 1.11 2.99
CA GLU A 252 13.69 -0.34 2.91
C GLU A 252 13.35 -0.78 1.49
N SER A 253 14.34 -1.28 0.76
CA SER A 253 14.16 -1.77 -0.61
C SER A 253 13.41 -3.11 -0.67
N SER A 254 13.20 -3.76 0.48
CA SER A 254 12.48 -5.04 0.60
C SER A 254 11.96 -5.25 2.02
N ILE A 255 10.71 -5.70 2.14
CA ILE A 255 10.11 -6.17 3.40
C ILE A 255 10.80 -7.44 3.95
N PHE A 256 11.57 -8.14 3.11
CA PHE A 256 12.27 -9.39 3.45
C PHE A 256 13.73 -9.17 3.85
N SER A 257 14.29 -7.99 3.62
CA SER A 257 15.66 -7.66 4.00
C SER A 257 15.64 -6.55 5.06
N TYR A 258 15.41 -6.93 6.31
CA TYR A 258 15.70 -6.06 7.44
C TYR A 258 17.22 -5.91 7.52
N GLN A 259 17.76 -4.84 6.92
CA GLN A 259 19.12 -4.39 7.24
C GLN A 259 19.01 -3.43 8.40
N ALA A 260 19.64 -3.78 9.52
CA ALA A 260 19.75 -2.89 10.66
C ALA A 260 20.40 -1.57 10.19
N ASP A 261 19.69 -0.46 10.35
CA ASP A 261 20.26 0.85 10.10
C ASP A 261 21.08 1.26 11.34
N GLU A 262 22.36 0.92 11.31
CA GLU A 262 23.29 1.21 12.42
C GLU A 262 23.36 2.70 12.75
N GLU A 263 23.15 3.58 11.77
CA GLU A 263 23.15 5.03 11.99
C GLU A 263 21.94 5.45 12.81
N CYS A 264 20.77 4.92 12.47
CA CYS A 264 19.54 5.13 13.24
C CYS A 264 19.68 4.60 14.68
N GLU A 265 20.21 3.39 14.84
CA GLU A 265 20.45 2.78 16.14
C GLU A 265 21.39 3.62 17.00
N LYS A 266 22.55 4.02 16.46
CA LYS A 266 23.52 4.87 17.14
C LYS A 266 22.93 6.22 17.52
N ALA A 267 22.16 6.84 16.62
CA ALA A 267 21.52 8.12 16.88
C ALA A 267 20.50 8.03 18.03
N ILE A 268 19.66 7.00 18.05
CA ILE A 268 18.67 6.78 19.11
C ILE A 268 19.37 6.48 20.45
N SER A 269 20.34 5.59 20.45
CA SER A 269 21.12 5.27 21.64
C SER A 269 21.83 6.50 22.21
N HIS A 270 22.53 7.27 21.35
CA HIS A 270 23.21 8.50 21.73
C HIS A 270 22.25 9.54 22.32
N TYR A 271 21.06 9.72 21.68
CA TYR A 271 20.04 10.63 22.18
C TYR A 271 19.59 10.27 23.60
N LEU A 272 19.30 9.02 23.86
CA LEU A 272 18.86 8.56 25.19
C LEU A 272 19.94 8.73 26.25
N HIS A 273 21.19 8.40 25.92
CA HIS A 273 22.32 8.59 26.85
C HIS A 273 22.62 10.05 27.15
N ARG A 274 22.42 10.93 26.18
CA ARG A 274 22.70 12.38 26.32
C ARG A 274 21.63 13.12 27.11
N HIS A 275 20.45 12.51 27.27
CA HIS A 275 19.32 13.11 27.98
C HIS A 275 18.83 12.22 29.14
N PRO A 276 19.68 11.99 30.18
CA PRO A 276 19.34 11.08 31.28
C PRO A 276 18.17 11.58 32.16
N ASN A 277 17.76 12.81 31.99
CA ASN A 277 16.60 13.40 32.64
C ASN A 277 15.27 13.08 31.93
N LEU A 278 15.28 12.39 30.78
CA LEU A 278 14.08 11.89 30.16
C LEU A 278 13.43 10.82 31.04
N ASP A 279 12.15 10.98 31.29
CA ASP A 279 11.34 9.99 32.00
C ASP A 279 10.37 9.25 31.07
N ALA A 280 10.18 9.78 29.85
CA ALA A 280 9.44 9.12 28.80
C ALA A 280 9.89 9.55 27.39
N VAL A 281 9.63 8.69 26.42
CA VAL A 281 9.84 8.95 24.99
C VAL A 281 8.65 8.49 24.17
N ILE A 282 8.18 9.34 23.26
CA ILE A 282 7.23 8.96 22.21
C ILE A 282 8.01 8.75 20.92
N ILE A 283 7.76 7.63 20.25
CA ILE A 283 8.35 7.29 18.95
C ILE A 283 7.23 7.33 17.90
N THR A 284 7.41 8.13 16.86
CA THR A 284 6.33 8.38 15.89
C THR A 284 6.02 7.24 14.95
N GLU A 285 6.88 6.23 14.89
CA GLU A 285 6.70 5.03 14.06
C GLU A 285 7.32 3.81 14.73
N TYR A 286 6.63 2.67 14.72
CA TYR A 286 7.18 1.42 15.24
C TYR A 286 8.48 1.00 14.55
N GLY A 287 8.63 1.32 13.26
CA GLY A 287 9.87 1.09 12.52
C GLY A 287 11.11 1.68 13.18
N LEU A 288 11.00 2.84 13.87
CA LEU A 288 12.07 3.41 14.68
C LEU A 288 12.21 2.72 16.04
N ALA A 289 11.11 2.28 16.64
CA ALA A 289 11.13 1.57 17.93
C ALA A 289 11.89 0.23 17.88
N ARG A 290 12.00 -0.37 16.69
CA ARG A 290 12.81 -1.60 16.47
C ARG A 290 14.29 -1.40 16.76
N TYR A 291 14.82 -0.19 16.66
CA TYR A 291 16.21 0.13 16.97
C TYR A 291 16.50 0.24 18.47
N LEU A 292 15.48 0.15 19.30
CA LEU A 292 15.65 0.05 20.75
C LEU A 292 16.03 -1.40 21.13
N LYS A 293 17.31 -1.73 21.00
CA LYS A 293 17.82 -3.10 21.26
C LYS A 293 17.98 -3.41 22.74
N ALA A 294 18.06 -2.40 23.58
CA ALA A 294 18.24 -2.60 25.00
C ALA A 294 17.09 -3.43 25.62
N PRO A 295 17.40 -4.36 26.54
CA PRO A 295 16.39 -5.10 27.27
C PRO A 295 15.42 -4.17 28.01
N ARG A 296 14.18 -4.62 28.20
CA ARG A 296 13.17 -3.84 28.92
C ARG A 296 13.60 -3.49 30.35
N GLU A 297 14.39 -4.36 30.97
CA GLU A 297 14.96 -4.19 32.31
C GLU A 297 15.89 -2.97 32.38
N GLU A 298 16.60 -2.65 31.30
CA GLU A 298 17.44 -1.46 31.22
C GLU A 298 16.60 -0.18 31.19
N TRP A 299 15.52 -0.16 30.42
CA TRP A 299 14.57 0.96 30.42
C TRP A 299 13.87 1.12 31.78
N ALA A 300 13.54 0.01 32.43
CA ALA A 300 12.97 0.04 33.76
C ALA A 300 13.96 0.59 34.81
N ARG A 301 15.24 0.21 34.73
CA ARG A 301 16.31 0.77 35.59
C ARG A 301 16.47 2.28 35.38
N LEU A 302 16.31 2.77 34.16
CA LEU A 302 16.34 4.19 33.82
C LEU A 302 15.01 4.90 34.14
N ASN A 303 13.99 4.18 34.63
CA ASN A 303 12.61 4.68 34.80
C ASN A 303 12.06 5.34 33.51
N LEU A 304 12.50 4.87 32.36
CA LEU A 304 12.12 5.39 31.06
C LEU A 304 10.90 4.65 30.49
N THR A 305 9.80 5.36 30.28
CA THR A 305 8.61 4.83 29.64
C THR A 305 8.64 5.12 28.14
N ILE A 306 8.44 4.10 27.31
CA ILE A 306 8.43 4.24 25.86
C ILE A 306 7.01 4.01 25.37
N CYS A 307 6.52 4.94 24.52
CA CYS A 307 5.29 4.81 23.78
C CYS A 307 5.57 4.98 22.28
N CYS A 308 4.76 4.39 21.42
CA CYS A 308 4.92 4.58 19.98
C CYS A 308 3.59 4.74 19.23
N VAL A 309 3.68 5.11 17.97
CA VAL A 309 2.57 4.95 17.04
C VAL A 309 2.80 3.65 16.28
N ASP A 310 1.77 2.83 16.24
CA ASP A 310 1.76 1.44 15.79
C ASP A 310 2.63 0.49 16.65
N GLU A 311 2.47 -0.78 16.45
CA GLU A 311 3.19 -1.87 17.10
C GLU A 311 3.22 -3.09 16.18
N ASP A 312 4.09 -4.03 16.43
CA ASP A 312 4.09 -5.32 15.73
C ASP A 312 3.06 -6.26 16.35
N TYR A 313 1.86 -6.30 15.76
CA TYR A 313 0.74 -7.10 16.27
C TYR A 313 0.92 -8.61 16.09
N LEU A 314 1.88 -9.03 15.27
CA LEU A 314 2.22 -10.44 15.06
C LEU A 314 3.41 -10.88 15.95
N SER A 315 3.94 -10.00 16.80
CA SER A 315 5.03 -10.33 17.69
C SER A 315 4.60 -11.36 18.72
N PRO A 316 5.33 -12.49 18.84
CA PRO A 316 5.09 -13.46 19.92
C PRO A 316 5.23 -12.79 21.29
N GLY A 317 4.27 -13.02 22.18
CA GLY A 317 4.28 -12.47 23.54
C GLY A 317 3.52 -11.16 23.72
N GLY A 318 2.91 -10.62 22.66
CA GLY A 318 2.07 -9.44 22.72
C GLY A 318 2.80 -8.13 22.46
N THR A 319 2.11 -7.01 22.68
CA THR A 319 2.61 -5.67 22.37
C THR A 319 3.67 -5.19 23.36
N ARG A 320 4.81 -4.74 22.81
CA ARG A 320 5.98 -4.32 23.62
C ARG A 320 5.77 -2.97 24.27
N PHE A 321 5.14 -2.05 23.55
CA PHE A 321 4.97 -0.66 23.99
C PHE A 321 3.49 -0.29 24.12
N THR A 322 3.18 0.63 25.03
CA THR A 322 1.92 1.36 24.97
C THR A 322 1.92 2.20 23.71
N HIS A 323 0.89 2.10 22.91
CA HIS A 323 0.90 2.66 21.57
C HIS A 323 -0.47 3.18 21.10
N ILE A 324 -0.45 3.94 20.02
CA ILE A 324 -1.65 4.23 19.25
C ILE A 324 -1.77 3.17 18.14
N ARG A 325 -2.86 2.40 18.15
CA ARG A 325 -3.28 1.57 17.03
C ARG A 325 -4.12 2.40 16.08
N GLN A 326 -3.76 2.41 14.81
CA GLN A 326 -4.59 3.00 13.78
C GLN A 326 -5.80 2.10 13.51
N ASN A 327 -6.98 2.71 13.36
CA ASN A 327 -8.20 1.93 13.15
C ASN A 327 -8.37 1.59 11.67
N GLU A 328 -7.48 0.73 11.17
CA GLU A 328 -7.37 0.36 9.76
C GLU A 328 -8.69 -0.14 9.15
N PRO A 329 -9.49 -0.99 9.81
CA PRO A 329 -10.76 -1.43 9.25
C PRO A 329 -11.76 -0.27 9.04
N VAL A 330 -11.78 0.72 9.93
CA VAL A 330 -12.65 1.89 9.79
C VAL A 330 -12.12 2.81 8.69
N ILE A 331 -10.80 2.99 8.59
CA ILE A 331 -10.17 3.75 7.50
C ILE A 331 -10.52 3.12 6.15
N ALA A 332 -10.36 1.81 6.01
CA ALA A 332 -10.68 1.09 4.79
C ALA A 332 -12.15 1.25 4.38
N ARG A 333 -13.08 1.02 5.32
CA ARG A 333 -14.52 1.18 5.07
C ARG A 333 -14.89 2.60 4.66
N ALA A 334 -14.30 3.61 5.32
CA ALA A 334 -14.53 5.01 4.98
C ALA A 334 -13.98 5.35 3.59
N ALA A 335 -12.79 4.86 3.24
CA ALA A 335 -12.17 5.08 1.94
C ALA A 335 -12.99 4.45 0.80
N ILE A 336 -13.42 3.19 0.95
CA ILE A 336 -14.28 2.50 -0.02
C ILE A 336 -15.61 3.24 -0.18
N ARG A 337 -16.25 3.67 0.93
CA ARG A 337 -17.50 4.41 0.88
C ARG A 337 -17.34 5.72 0.11
N LEU A 338 -16.33 6.52 0.43
CA LEU A 338 -16.06 7.78 -0.27
C LEU A 338 -15.76 7.57 -1.75
N LEU A 339 -15.06 6.48 -2.10
CA LEU A 339 -14.79 6.16 -3.49
C LEU A 339 -16.08 5.80 -4.25
N ILE A 340 -16.93 4.95 -3.66
CA ILE A 340 -18.20 4.54 -4.26
C ILE A 340 -19.13 5.75 -4.43
N GLU A 341 -19.18 6.66 -3.45
CA GLU A 341 -19.96 7.90 -3.57
C GLU A 341 -19.52 8.75 -4.77
N GLN A 342 -18.22 8.84 -5.06
CA GLN A 342 -17.71 9.52 -6.25
C GLN A 342 -18.07 8.77 -7.55
N ILE A 343 -18.01 7.41 -7.54
CA ILE A 343 -18.35 6.60 -8.71
C ILE A 343 -19.85 6.75 -9.05
N GLU A 344 -20.72 6.72 -8.05
CA GLU A 344 -22.16 6.73 -8.25
C GLU A 344 -22.74 8.13 -8.51
N LYS A 345 -22.26 9.15 -7.80
CA LYS A 345 -22.88 10.49 -7.84
C LYS A 345 -22.33 11.39 -8.92
N ARG A 346 -21.09 11.18 -9.40
CA ARG A 346 -20.38 12.05 -10.35
C ARG A 346 -20.59 13.56 -10.10
N ASP A 347 -20.77 13.92 -8.82
CA ASP A 347 -21.08 15.29 -8.42
C ASP A 347 -19.78 16.12 -8.46
N ASP A 348 -19.85 17.39 -8.87
CA ASP A 348 -18.70 18.31 -8.99
C ASP A 348 -18.03 18.67 -7.66
N HIS A 349 -18.61 18.22 -6.53
CA HIS A 349 -18.05 18.46 -5.20
C HIS A 349 -17.27 17.24 -4.74
N ALA A 350 -15.95 17.40 -4.64
CA ALA A 350 -15.12 16.38 -3.99
C ALA A 350 -15.57 16.18 -2.53
N PRO A 351 -15.83 14.95 -2.09
CA PRO A 351 -16.22 14.68 -0.71
C PRO A 351 -15.13 15.16 0.27
N GLU A 352 -15.53 15.53 1.49
CA GLU A 352 -14.59 15.99 2.50
C GLU A 352 -13.69 14.85 2.99
N SER A 353 -12.43 15.20 3.29
CA SER A 353 -11.48 14.29 3.93
C SER A 353 -11.96 13.89 5.33
N CYS A 354 -11.69 12.64 5.71
CA CYS A 354 -12.14 12.08 6.98
C CYS A 354 -10.95 11.70 7.86
N LEU A 355 -10.93 12.14 9.10
CA LEU A 355 -9.94 11.75 10.11
C LEU A 355 -10.56 10.74 11.08
N ILE A 356 -9.94 9.58 11.23
CA ILE A 356 -10.38 8.48 12.08
C ILE A 356 -9.58 8.51 13.38
N PRO A 357 -10.24 8.49 14.56
CA PRO A 357 -9.52 8.44 15.83
C PRO A 357 -8.62 7.20 15.94
N GLY A 358 -7.37 7.42 16.37
CA GLY A 358 -6.50 6.34 16.79
C GLY A 358 -6.90 5.77 18.14
N ILE A 359 -6.62 4.52 18.39
CA ILE A 359 -6.98 3.78 19.61
C ILE A 359 -5.74 3.66 20.49
N LEU A 360 -5.78 4.22 21.69
CA LEU A 360 -4.72 4.01 22.67
C LEU A 360 -4.83 2.58 23.22
N GLN A 361 -3.74 1.82 23.09
CA GLN A 361 -3.60 0.48 23.63
C GLN A 361 -2.40 0.41 24.57
N GLU A 362 -2.62 -0.08 25.77
CA GLU A 362 -1.53 -0.31 26.72
C GLU A 362 -0.75 -1.59 26.36
N SER A 363 0.54 -1.60 26.70
CA SER A 363 1.38 -2.78 26.51
C SER A 363 0.78 -3.99 27.23
N THR A 364 0.70 -5.12 26.54
CA THR A 364 0.22 -6.39 27.11
C THR A 364 1.34 -7.22 27.74
N LEU A 365 2.60 -6.87 27.48
CA LEU A 365 3.72 -7.48 28.18
C LEU A 365 3.67 -7.06 29.66
N THR A 366 3.14 -7.93 30.50
CA THR A 366 3.28 -7.81 31.95
C THR A 366 4.75 -7.73 32.33
N ALA A 367 5.10 -6.89 33.31
CA ALA A 367 6.42 -6.94 33.89
C ALA A 367 6.69 -8.42 34.31
N LEU A 368 7.79 -9.00 33.83
CA LEU A 368 8.23 -10.26 34.38
C LEU A 368 8.31 -10.08 35.91
N PRO A 369 7.82 -11.04 36.72
CA PRO A 369 8.00 -10.96 38.14
C PRO A 369 9.49 -10.77 38.44
N PRO A 370 9.87 -9.96 39.43
CA PRO A 370 11.26 -9.82 39.81
C PRO A 370 11.79 -11.21 40.13
N CYS A 371 12.92 -11.58 39.51
CA CYS A 371 13.66 -12.79 39.80
C CYS A 371 14.16 -12.73 41.23
#